data_2981690c06f24ed4d5a093214dd7f1ca
#
_entry.id   2981690c06f24ed4d5a093214dd7f1ca
#
_cell.length_a   1.000
_cell.length_b   1.000
_cell.length_c   1.000
_cell.angle_alpha   90.00
_cell.angle_beta   90.00
_cell.angle_gamma   90.00
#
_symmetry.space_group_name_H-M   'P 1'
#
loop_
_entity.id
_entity.type
_entity.pdbx_description
1 polymer ?
#
loop_
_entity_poly.entity_id
_entity_poly.type
_entity_poly.pdbx_seq_one_letter_code
_entity_poly.pdbx_strand_id
1 'polypeptide(L)'
;WGANFYEIIARAQYNYKRFYFQYKMNYGQWGDDITTENGEFQYYGHDIYHDYRDFYVIDNEVRTHGHYLLTGEKNTLMMNNFVASWLINPSYNLNVFAEITHRNQKIEGFDDINNFIISFGIRTTFDRKYYDF
;
A
#
# COMPACT_ATOMS: atom_id res chain seq x y z
N TRP A 1 -3.68 0.01 -7.57
CA TRP A 1 -4.02 -1.40 -7.37
C TRP A 1 -4.87 -1.96 -8.52
N GLY A 2 -5.62 -1.17 -9.30
CA GLY A 2 -6.57 -1.66 -10.30
C GLY A 2 -7.88 -2.19 -9.68
N ALA A 3 -8.53 -3.17 -10.34
CA ALA A 3 -9.82 -3.71 -9.93
C ALA A 3 -9.75 -5.14 -9.35
N ASN A 4 -8.69 -5.88 -9.66
CA ASN A 4 -8.52 -7.30 -9.29
C ASN A 4 -7.62 -7.43 -8.05
N PHE A 5 -8.06 -6.88 -6.89
CA PHE A 5 -7.24 -6.85 -5.67
C PHE A 5 -8.08 -7.01 -4.39
N TYR A 6 -7.39 -7.36 -3.31
CA TYR A 6 -7.86 -7.09 -1.96
C TYR A 6 -6.73 -6.50 -1.10
N GLU A 7 -7.10 -5.72 -0.11
CA GLU A 7 -6.16 -5.10 0.82
C GLU A 7 -6.68 -5.23 2.26
N ILE A 8 -5.76 -5.51 3.17
CA ILE A 8 -6.00 -5.50 4.61
C ILE A 8 -5.10 -4.45 5.24
N ILE A 9 -5.70 -3.49 5.93
CA ILE A 9 -4.97 -2.45 6.66
C ILE A 9 -5.25 -2.63 8.15
N ALA A 10 -4.19 -2.82 8.93
CA ALA A 10 -4.26 -2.80 10.38
C ALA A 10 -3.46 -1.62 10.93
N ARG A 11 -4.03 -0.91 11.91
CA ARG A 11 -3.38 0.22 12.58
C ARG A 11 -3.59 0.12 14.07
N ALA A 12 -2.49 0.21 14.82
CA ALA A 12 -2.48 0.31 16.27
C ALA A 12 -1.78 1.61 16.68
N GLN A 13 -2.31 2.28 17.70
CA GLN A 13 -1.75 3.52 18.23
C GLN A 13 -1.75 3.44 19.76
N TYR A 14 -0.67 3.90 20.38
CA TYR A 14 -0.54 3.92 21.82
C TYR A 14 0.14 5.21 22.28
N ASN A 15 -0.50 5.90 23.22
CA ASN A 15 0.02 7.11 23.84
C ASN A 15 0.38 6.81 25.30
N TYR A 16 1.61 7.09 25.69
CA TYR A 16 2.04 7.00 27.07
C TYR A 16 2.80 8.25 27.50
N LYS A 17 2.18 9.07 28.35
CA LYS A 17 2.72 10.36 28.80
C LYS A 17 3.08 11.27 27.60
N ARG A 18 4.37 11.41 27.30
CA ARG A 18 4.92 12.22 26.21
C ARG A 18 5.36 11.38 25.00
N PHE A 19 5.13 10.08 25.05
CA PHE A 19 5.48 9.17 23.97
C PHE A 19 4.26 8.79 23.16
N TYR A 20 4.42 8.78 21.85
CA TYR A 20 3.45 8.30 20.89
C TYR A 20 4.07 7.18 20.07
N PHE A 21 3.36 6.08 19.97
CA PHE A 21 3.74 4.92 19.17
C PHE A 21 2.62 4.62 18.19
N GLN A 22 3.00 4.34 16.95
CA GLN A 22 2.08 3.89 15.91
C GLN A 22 2.68 2.72 15.18
N TYR A 23 1.88 1.70 14.97
CA TYR A 23 2.18 0.60 14.06
C TYR A 23 1.09 0.55 13.00
N LYS A 24 1.49 0.44 11.72
CA LYS A 24 0.61 0.26 10.59
C LYS A 24 1.11 -0.90 9.75
N MET A 25 0.23 -1.83 9.46
CA MET A 25 0.46 -2.94 8.54
C MET A 25 -0.49 -2.79 7.35
N ASN A 26 0.04 -2.87 6.16
CA ASN A 26 -0.72 -3.02 4.93
C ASN A 26 -0.34 -4.35 4.29
N TYR A 27 -1.33 -5.16 4.00
CA TYR A 27 -1.18 -6.39 3.24
C TYR A 27 -2.12 -6.33 2.04
N GLY A 28 -1.58 -6.44 0.85
CA GLY A 28 -2.35 -6.41 -0.38
C GLY A 28 -1.95 -7.51 -1.32
N GLN A 29 -2.92 -8.05 -2.04
CA GLN A 29 -2.70 -8.96 -3.16
C GLN A 29 -3.51 -8.49 -4.35
N TRP A 30 -2.94 -8.60 -5.55
CA TRP A 30 -3.61 -8.29 -6.79
C TRP A 30 -3.15 -9.23 -7.89
N GLY A 31 -3.99 -9.41 -8.89
CA GLY A 31 -3.66 -10.13 -10.12
C GLY A 31 -3.40 -9.14 -11.23
N ASP A 32 -2.23 -9.24 -11.85
CA ASP A 32 -1.88 -8.42 -13.02
C ASP A 32 -2.25 -9.15 -14.32
N ASP A 33 -2.40 -8.35 -15.36
CA ASP A 33 -2.63 -8.85 -16.71
C ASP A 33 -1.36 -9.55 -17.22
N ILE A 34 -1.52 -10.58 -18.04
CA ILE A 34 -0.40 -11.41 -18.52
C ILE A 34 -0.19 -11.18 -20.01
N THR A 35 1.07 -11.04 -20.41
CA THR A 35 1.46 -11.17 -21.82
C THR A 35 1.99 -12.58 -22.03
N THR A 36 1.28 -13.38 -22.83
CA THR A 36 1.69 -14.75 -23.16
C THR A 36 2.98 -14.74 -23.99
N GLU A 37 3.76 -15.81 -23.95
CA GLU A 37 5.00 -15.97 -24.73
C GLU A 37 4.83 -15.72 -26.24
N ASN A 38 3.62 -15.91 -26.75
CA ASN A 38 3.25 -15.64 -28.16
C ASN A 38 2.96 -14.14 -28.42
N GLY A 39 3.07 -13.25 -27.41
CA GLY A 39 2.78 -11.83 -27.51
C GLY A 39 1.29 -11.48 -27.44
N GLU A 40 0.42 -12.44 -27.12
CA GLU A 40 -0.99 -12.18 -26.87
C GLU A 40 -1.18 -11.63 -25.47
N PHE A 41 -1.92 -10.55 -25.35
CA PHE A 41 -2.24 -9.91 -24.08
C PHE A 41 -3.53 -10.50 -23.51
N GLN A 42 -3.46 -11.03 -22.27
CA GLN A 42 -4.62 -11.56 -21.56
C GLN A 42 -4.97 -10.63 -20.42
N TYR A 43 -6.19 -10.08 -20.47
CA TYR A 43 -6.72 -9.18 -19.46
C TYR A 43 -7.37 -9.96 -18.33
N TYR A 44 -7.03 -9.61 -17.08
CA TYR A 44 -7.60 -10.21 -15.86
C TYR A 44 -8.30 -9.19 -14.95
N GLY A 45 -8.59 -8.01 -15.49
CA GLY A 45 -9.33 -6.96 -14.78
C GLY A 45 -8.44 -6.06 -13.92
N HIS A 46 -7.14 -5.98 -14.20
CA HIS A 46 -6.26 -5.04 -13.52
C HIS A 46 -6.55 -3.60 -13.94
N ASP A 47 -6.76 -3.35 -15.23
CA ASP A 47 -7.10 -2.03 -15.75
C ASP A 47 -8.62 -1.83 -15.80
N ILE A 48 -9.12 -0.90 -14.96
CA ILE A 48 -10.55 -0.56 -14.87
C ILE A 48 -11.10 0.18 -16.11
N TYR A 49 -10.24 0.67 -17.00
CA TYR A 49 -10.63 1.40 -18.20
C TYR A 49 -10.83 0.50 -19.42
N HIS A 50 -10.44 -0.77 -19.31
CA HIS A 50 -10.74 -1.73 -20.36
C HIS A 50 -12.18 -2.22 -20.30
N ASP A 51 -12.78 -2.42 -21.49
CA ASP A 51 -14.13 -2.99 -21.61
C ASP A 51 -14.11 -4.44 -21.08
N TYR A 52 -15.13 -4.80 -20.27
CA TYR A 52 -15.28 -6.17 -19.74
C TYR A 52 -15.38 -7.22 -20.85
N ARG A 53 -15.70 -6.83 -22.09
CA ARG A 53 -15.77 -7.73 -23.25
C ARG A 53 -14.39 -8.12 -23.78
N ASP A 54 -13.35 -7.36 -23.45
CA ASP A 54 -11.96 -7.66 -23.78
C ASP A 54 -11.35 -8.66 -22.77
N PHE A 55 -12.04 -8.87 -21.65
CA PHE A 55 -11.68 -9.85 -20.65
C PHE A 55 -12.22 -11.24 -21.03
N TYR A 56 -11.36 -12.24 -21.03
CA TYR A 56 -11.75 -13.64 -21.10
C TYR A 56 -12.40 -14.11 -22.43
N VAL A 57 -11.71 -13.88 -23.51
CA VAL A 57 -12.02 -14.62 -24.76
C VAL A 57 -11.30 -15.97 -24.68
N ILE A 58 -12.01 -17.02 -24.27
CA ILE A 58 -11.55 -18.40 -24.38
C ILE A 58 -12.41 -19.04 -25.47
N ASP A 59 -11.74 -19.65 -26.47
CA ASP A 59 -12.39 -20.29 -27.62
C ASP A 59 -13.35 -19.37 -28.39
N ASN A 60 -12.99 -18.09 -28.53
CA ASN A 60 -13.80 -17.07 -29.21
C ASN A 60 -15.14 -16.72 -28.51
N GLU A 61 -15.35 -17.14 -27.27
CA GLU A 61 -16.52 -16.80 -26.47
C GLU A 61 -16.16 -15.88 -25.30
N VAL A 62 -16.90 -14.78 -25.14
CA VAL A 62 -16.78 -13.88 -23.99
C VAL A 62 -17.42 -14.56 -22.78
N ARG A 63 -16.60 -14.91 -21.79
CA ARG A 63 -17.11 -15.47 -20.52
C ARG A 63 -17.53 -14.33 -19.61
N THR A 64 -18.82 -14.25 -19.33
CA THR A 64 -19.41 -13.27 -18.40
C THR A 64 -19.53 -13.81 -16.95
N HIS A 65 -19.12 -15.06 -16.72
CA HIS A 65 -19.28 -15.76 -15.43
C HIS A 65 -18.00 -16.51 -15.05
N GLY A 66 -17.81 -16.74 -13.75
CA GLY A 66 -16.70 -17.55 -13.23
C GLY A 66 -15.40 -16.76 -13.01
N HIS A 67 -15.50 -15.44 -12.86
CA HIS A 67 -14.34 -14.59 -12.54
C HIS A 67 -14.03 -14.71 -11.04
N TYR A 68 -12.81 -15.09 -10.74
CA TYR A 68 -12.32 -15.16 -9.37
C TYR A 68 -11.36 -14.00 -9.11
N LEU A 69 -11.38 -13.48 -7.88
CA LEU A 69 -10.44 -12.49 -7.43
C LEU A 69 -9.00 -13.04 -7.49
N LEU A 70 -8.03 -12.20 -7.87
CA LEU A 70 -6.60 -12.56 -7.99
C LEU A 70 -6.27 -13.52 -9.13
N THR A 71 -7.06 -13.53 -10.18
CA THR A 71 -6.67 -14.20 -11.43
C THR A 71 -5.60 -13.39 -12.15
N GLY A 72 -4.77 -14.03 -12.97
CA GLY A 72 -3.60 -13.43 -13.63
C GLY A 72 -2.32 -13.63 -12.84
N GLU A 73 -1.28 -12.82 -13.13
CA GLU A 73 -0.01 -12.87 -12.43
C GLU A 73 -0.16 -12.34 -11.00
N LYS A 74 0.08 -13.21 -10.03
CA LYS A 74 -0.17 -12.91 -8.63
C LYS A 74 0.93 -12.06 -8.02
N ASN A 75 0.55 -10.91 -7.53
CA ASN A 75 1.39 -10.01 -6.78
C ASN A 75 0.97 -9.94 -5.31
N THR A 76 1.94 -9.88 -4.42
CA THR A 76 1.70 -9.72 -2.98
C THR A 76 2.59 -8.60 -2.45
N LEU A 77 1.99 -7.66 -1.72
CA LEU A 77 2.70 -6.60 -1.03
C LEU A 77 2.42 -6.68 0.47
N MET A 78 3.48 -6.67 1.26
CA MET A 78 3.41 -6.50 2.71
C MET A 78 4.24 -5.28 3.12
N MET A 79 3.61 -4.31 3.75
CA MET A 79 4.27 -3.12 4.26
C MET A 79 4.00 -2.96 5.75
N ASN A 80 5.08 -2.85 6.52
CA ASN A 80 5.04 -2.59 7.96
C ASN A 80 5.68 -1.23 8.21
N ASN A 81 4.98 -0.38 8.94
CA ASN A 81 5.46 0.94 9.31
C ASN A 81 5.33 1.11 10.83
N PHE A 82 6.41 1.45 11.48
CA PHE A 82 6.46 1.74 12.91
C PHE A 82 6.99 3.15 13.12
N VAL A 83 6.24 3.94 13.88
CA VAL A 83 6.59 5.30 14.26
C VAL A 83 6.65 5.41 15.76
N ALA A 84 7.75 5.95 16.29
CA ALA A 84 7.89 6.35 17.68
C ALA A 84 8.16 7.86 17.74
N SER A 85 7.43 8.58 18.56
CA SER A 85 7.59 10.02 18.73
C SER A 85 7.62 10.40 20.20
N TRP A 86 8.48 11.36 20.54
CA TRP A 86 8.61 11.92 21.89
C TRP A 86 8.33 13.43 21.85
N LEU A 87 7.31 13.85 22.63
CA LEU A 87 6.95 15.24 22.82
C LEU A 87 7.91 15.89 23.84
N ILE A 88 8.87 16.66 23.32
CA ILE A 88 9.87 17.39 24.14
C ILE A 88 9.20 18.58 24.81
N ASN A 89 8.53 19.42 24.04
CA ASN A 89 7.90 20.63 24.55
C ASN A 89 6.43 20.73 24.07
N PRO A 90 5.47 20.69 25.03
CA PRO A 90 4.05 20.79 24.70
C PRO A 90 3.60 22.16 24.21
N SER A 91 4.30 23.27 24.59
CA SER A 91 3.83 24.65 24.30
C SER A 91 3.80 24.96 22.81
N TYR A 92 4.69 24.39 22.03
CA TYR A 92 4.76 24.52 20.58
C TYR A 92 4.87 23.16 19.87
N ASN A 93 4.37 22.12 20.54
CA ASN A 93 4.26 20.77 19.99
C ASN A 93 5.58 20.27 19.38
N LEU A 94 6.71 20.53 20.07
CA LEU A 94 8.01 20.06 19.63
C LEU A 94 8.16 18.57 19.87
N ASN A 95 8.23 17.80 18.79
CA ASN A 95 8.38 16.36 18.79
C ASN A 95 9.65 15.95 18.05
N VAL A 96 10.35 14.96 18.61
CA VAL A 96 11.32 14.14 17.87
C VAL A 96 10.66 12.83 17.51
N PHE A 97 10.86 12.35 16.30
CA PHE A 97 10.31 11.07 15.86
C PHE A 97 11.35 10.23 15.14
N ALA A 98 11.15 8.92 15.24
CA ALA A 98 11.82 7.92 14.44
C ALA A 98 10.76 7.04 13.77
N GLU A 99 11.00 6.68 12.52
CA GLU A 99 10.11 5.87 11.70
C GLU A 99 10.91 4.77 11.02
N ILE A 100 10.36 3.58 11.02
CA ILE A 100 10.90 2.41 10.34
C ILE A 100 9.83 1.89 9.41
N THR A 101 10.17 1.77 8.13
CA THR A 101 9.29 1.17 7.12
C THR A 101 9.98 -0.04 6.50
N HIS A 102 9.33 -1.17 6.57
CA HIS A 102 9.73 -2.39 5.88
C HIS A 102 8.69 -2.74 4.83
N ARG A 103 9.11 -2.86 3.57
CA ARG A 103 8.28 -3.24 2.43
C ARG A 103 8.84 -4.49 1.79
N ASN A 104 8.02 -5.52 1.71
CA ASN A 104 8.28 -6.74 0.96
C ASN A 104 7.25 -6.85 -0.16
N GLN A 105 7.71 -7.01 -1.39
CA GLN A 105 6.87 -7.25 -2.55
C GLN A 105 7.32 -8.52 -3.24
N LYS A 106 6.37 -9.41 -3.47
CA LYS A 106 6.54 -10.66 -4.21
C LYS A 106 5.74 -10.58 -5.49
N ILE A 107 6.41 -10.82 -6.60
CA ILE A 107 5.83 -10.89 -7.94
C ILE A 107 6.04 -12.32 -8.41
N GLU A 108 5.01 -13.00 -8.89
CA GLU A 108 5.12 -14.36 -9.39
C GLU A 108 6.12 -14.41 -10.57
N GLY A 109 7.12 -15.29 -10.48
CA GLY A 109 8.16 -15.41 -11.51
C GLY A 109 9.34 -14.45 -11.39
N PHE A 110 9.37 -13.56 -10.41
CA PHE A 110 10.45 -12.61 -10.15
C PHE A 110 11.02 -12.74 -8.74
N ASP A 111 12.20 -12.19 -8.53
CA ASP A 111 12.84 -12.14 -7.21
C ASP A 111 12.07 -11.22 -6.25
N ASP A 112 12.01 -11.61 -4.98
CA ASP A 112 11.39 -10.83 -3.91
C ASP A 112 12.10 -9.47 -3.72
N ILE A 113 11.33 -8.39 -3.74
CA ILE A 113 11.84 -7.04 -3.51
C ILE A 113 11.66 -6.68 -2.03
N ASN A 114 12.77 -6.54 -1.32
CA ASN A 114 12.78 -6.13 0.08
C ASN A 114 13.39 -4.73 0.24
N ASN A 115 12.63 -3.80 0.81
CA ASN A 115 13.09 -2.45 1.10
C ASN A 115 12.94 -2.17 2.60
N PHE A 116 14.00 -1.61 3.19
CA PHE A 116 14.02 -1.18 4.57
C PHE A 116 14.44 0.29 4.65
N ILE A 117 13.57 1.13 5.20
CA ILE A 117 13.77 2.57 5.28
C ILE A 117 13.70 3.00 6.74
N ILE A 118 14.69 3.74 7.20
CA ILE A 118 14.71 4.38 8.51
C ILE A 118 14.72 5.89 8.30
N SER A 119 13.80 6.57 8.96
CA SER A 119 13.68 8.03 8.94
C SER A 119 13.64 8.57 10.36
N PHE A 120 14.23 9.72 10.59
CA PHE A 120 14.14 10.44 11.85
C PHE A 120 14.03 11.93 11.60
N GLY A 121 13.41 12.64 12.51
CA GLY A 121 13.24 14.08 12.34
C GLY A 121 12.65 14.78 13.55
N ILE A 122 12.51 16.08 13.40
CA ILE A 122 11.93 16.98 14.38
C ILE A 122 10.69 17.60 13.74
N ARG A 123 9.60 17.64 14.48
CA ARG A 123 8.34 18.28 14.07
C ARG A 123 7.93 19.28 15.13
N THR A 124 7.48 20.44 14.71
CA THR A 124 6.91 21.46 15.58
C THR A 124 5.73 22.12 14.88
N THR A 125 4.79 22.65 15.67
CA THR A 125 3.66 23.44 15.18
C THR A 125 3.82 24.84 15.77
N PHE A 126 4.05 25.81 14.92
CA PHE A 126 4.03 27.22 15.30
C PHE A 126 2.61 27.73 15.08
N ASP A 127 1.88 27.97 16.17
CA ASP A 127 0.63 28.74 16.10
C ASP A 127 0.97 30.18 15.75
N ARG A 128 0.57 30.65 14.57
CA ARG A 128 0.56 32.06 14.26
C ARG A 128 -0.57 32.70 15.06
N LYS A 129 -0.26 33.19 16.24
CA LYS A 129 -1.17 34.12 16.92
C LYS A 129 -1.13 35.43 16.14
N TYR A 130 -2.11 35.64 15.27
CA TYR A 130 -2.39 36.95 14.72
C TYR A 130 -2.96 37.79 15.87
N TYR A 131 -2.18 38.75 16.32
CA TYR A 131 -2.71 39.86 17.11
C TYR A 131 -3.15 40.90 16.09
N ASP A 132 -4.47 40.93 15.79
CA ASP A 132 -5.09 42.10 15.19
C ASP A 132 -5.14 43.20 16.27
N PHE A 133 -4.33 44.22 16.05
CA PHE A 133 -4.43 45.46 16.81
C PHE A 133 -5.38 46.40 16.12
#